data_19a09245456ab2518c5d63d82fd3c277
#
_entry.id   19a09245456ab2518c5d63d82fd3c277
#
_cell.length_a   1.000
_cell.length_b   1.000
_cell.length_c   1.000
_cell.angle_alpha   90.00
_cell.angle_beta   90.00
_cell.angle_gamma   90.00
#
_symmetry.space_group_name_H-M   'P 1'
#
loop_
_entity.id
_entity.type
_entity.pdbx_description
1 polymer ?
#
loop_
_entity_poly.entity_id
_entity_poly.type
_entity_poly.pdbx_seq_one_letter_code
_entity_poly.pdbx_strand_id
1 'polypeptide(L)'
;MLALYHFAQSTCSIKVRLLLAEKQLIWQDKMLVSSEHNHLSDWYLKLNPNGVVPTLLDENSPVFESTSILEYLEDKYTETSFRPFDHYMRSQMRAFLVFVDVWPTLAVRTPSFQFGGLLKKFSAMSDQEFSELIKKDP
;
A
#
# COMPACT_ATOMS: atom_id res chain seq x y z
N MET A 1 11.54 -14.83 -4.28
CA MET A 1 12.11 -13.81 -3.34
C MET A 1 11.12 -12.67 -3.26
N LEU A 2 10.75 -12.26 -2.04
CA LEU A 2 9.81 -11.15 -1.82
C LEU A 2 10.47 -9.80 -2.09
N ALA A 3 9.74 -8.89 -2.72
CA ALA A 3 10.11 -7.48 -2.82
C ALA A 3 8.86 -6.61 -2.56
N LEU A 4 8.99 -5.56 -1.75
CA LEU A 4 7.90 -4.66 -1.41
C LEU A 4 8.17 -3.27 -2.00
N TYR A 5 7.33 -2.86 -2.92
CA TYR A 5 7.29 -1.49 -3.44
C TYR A 5 6.39 -0.64 -2.55
N HIS A 6 6.94 0.43 -1.98
CA HIS A 6 6.22 1.19 -0.96
C HIS A 6 6.71 2.63 -0.82
N PHE A 7 5.92 3.47 -0.14
CA PHE A 7 6.38 4.75 0.41
C PHE A 7 6.63 4.62 1.90
N ALA A 8 7.68 5.27 2.41
CA ALA A 8 8.08 5.20 3.82
C ALA A 8 6.95 5.62 4.77
N GLN A 9 6.21 6.68 4.43
CA GLN A 9 5.15 7.28 5.25
C GLN A 9 3.73 6.76 4.95
N SER A 10 3.56 5.85 4.00
CA SER A 10 2.25 5.29 3.68
C SER A 10 1.77 4.36 4.80
N THR A 11 0.62 4.65 5.39
CA THR A 11 0.00 3.82 6.44
C THR A 11 -0.30 2.41 5.94
N CYS A 12 -0.78 2.27 4.70
CA CYS A 12 -1.02 0.98 4.06
C CYS A 12 0.29 0.18 3.90
N SER A 13 1.39 0.87 3.55
CA SER A 13 2.70 0.22 3.43
C SER A 13 3.28 -0.18 4.79
N ILE A 14 3.09 0.66 5.82
CA ILE A 14 3.52 0.35 7.19
C ILE A 14 2.84 -0.92 7.68
N LYS A 15 1.55 -1.08 7.42
CA LYS A 15 0.77 -2.28 7.77
C LYS A 15 1.41 -3.57 7.23
N VAL A 16 1.82 -3.58 5.96
CA VAL A 16 2.48 -4.73 5.34
C VAL A 16 3.90 -4.93 5.89
N ARG A 17 4.67 -3.86 6.05
CA ARG A 17 6.02 -3.93 6.62
C ARG A 17 6.02 -4.50 8.03
N LEU A 18 5.03 -4.15 8.85
CA LEU A 18 4.87 -4.72 10.18
C LEU A 18 4.66 -6.23 10.13
N LEU A 19 3.76 -6.72 9.29
CA LEU A 19 3.53 -8.17 9.18
C LEU A 19 4.76 -8.92 8.66
N LEU A 20 5.47 -8.36 7.66
CA LEU A 20 6.72 -8.94 7.16
C LEU A 20 7.77 -9.06 8.28
N ALA A 21 7.90 -8.03 9.11
CA ALA A 21 8.82 -8.01 10.24
C ALA A 21 8.40 -9.02 11.33
N GLU A 22 7.14 -9.05 11.72
CA GLU A 22 6.62 -9.98 12.73
C GLU A 22 6.74 -11.44 12.31
N LYS A 23 6.57 -11.72 11.02
CA LYS A 23 6.81 -13.06 10.44
C LYS A 23 8.29 -13.35 10.20
N GLN A 24 9.20 -12.41 10.47
CA GLN A 24 10.64 -12.52 10.22
C GLN A 24 10.98 -12.91 8.77
N LEU A 25 10.17 -12.47 7.83
CA LEU A 25 10.38 -12.74 6.40
C LEU A 25 11.48 -11.84 5.84
N ILE A 26 12.34 -12.41 5.00
CA ILE A 26 13.38 -11.67 4.29
C ILE A 26 12.76 -11.15 2.98
N TRP A 27 12.88 -9.84 2.75
CA TRP A 27 12.35 -9.17 1.59
C TRP A 27 13.26 -8.04 1.11
N GLN A 28 13.17 -7.70 -0.16
CA GLN A 28 13.85 -6.55 -0.75
C GLN A 28 13.02 -5.29 -0.52
N ASP A 29 13.64 -4.27 0.07
CA ASP A 29 13.05 -2.95 0.23
C ASP A 29 13.13 -2.18 -1.10
N LYS A 30 11.99 -1.90 -1.72
CA LYS A 30 11.84 -1.14 -2.95
C LYS A 30 11.11 0.17 -2.65
N MET A 31 11.77 1.02 -1.86
CA MET A 31 11.20 2.32 -1.51
C MET A 31 11.07 3.21 -2.73
N LEU A 32 9.86 3.66 -3.00
CA LEU A 32 9.53 4.60 -4.08
C LEU A 32 9.60 6.04 -3.56
N VAL A 33 9.84 6.97 -4.47
CA VAL A 33 9.87 8.40 -4.17
C VAL A 33 8.55 9.03 -4.60
N SER A 34 7.72 9.41 -3.62
CA SER A 34 6.39 9.98 -3.87
C SER A 34 6.45 11.28 -4.68
N SER A 35 7.48 12.13 -4.43
CA SER A 35 7.66 13.39 -5.16
C SER A 35 8.00 13.21 -6.64
N GLU A 36 8.51 12.05 -7.03
CA GLU A 36 8.84 11.70 -8.40
C GLU A 36 7.71 10.96 -9.12
N HIS A 37 6.59 10.72 -8.42
CA HIS A 37 5.46 9.96 -8.96
C HIS A 37 5.84 8.58 -9.51
N ASN A 38 6.82 7.90 -8.89
CA ASN A 38 7.28 6.59 -9.35
C ASN A 38 6.13 5.56 -9.45
N HIS A 39 5.11 5.68 -8.59
CA HIS A 39 3.92 4.83 -8.59
C HIS A 39 3.00 5.02 -9.81
N LEU A 40 3.20 6.10 -10.58
CA LEU A 40 2.46 6.39 -11.82
C LEU A 40 3.33 6.16 -13.08
N SER A 41 4.54 5.62 -12.92
CA SER A 41 5.41 5.29 -14.05
C SER A 41 4.90 4.05 -14.80
N ASP A 42 5.14 3.99 -16.10
CA ASP A 42 4.68 2.89 -16.97
C ASP A 42 5.14 1.50 -16.49
N TRP A 43 6.35 1.43 -15.91
CA TRP A 43 6.86 0.17 -15.38
C TRP A 43 6.12 -0.25 -14.10
N TYR A 44 5.77 0.70 -13.23
CA TYR A 44 5.05 0.38 -11.99
C TYR A 44 3.58 0.05 -12.26
N LEU A 45 2.93 0.77 -13.17
CA LEU A 45 1.55 0.50 -13.60
C LEU A 45 1.38 -0.90 -14.21
N LYS A 46 2.46 -1.49 -14.76
CA LYS A 46 2.45 -2.90 -15.18
C LYS A 46 2.45 -3.87 -13.99
N LEU A 47 2.97 -3.47 -12.83
CA LEU A 47 2.93 -4.27 -11.60
C LEU A 47 1.61 -4.07 -10.84
N ASN A 48 1.18 -2.82 -10.73
CA ASN A 48 -0.06 -2.45 -10.05
C ASN A 48 -0.81 -1.40 -10.89
N PRO A 49 -1.81 -1.81 -11.66
CA PRO A 49 -2.58 -0.90 -12.51
C PRO A 49 -3.31 0.22 -11.74
N ASN A 50 -3.55 0.02 -10.44
CA ASN A 50 -4.18 1.03 -9.59
C ASN A 50 -3.26 2.22 -9.26
N GLY A 51 -1.95 2.15 -9.60
CA GLY A 51 -1.01 3.24 -9.35
C GLY A 51 -0.86 3.62 -7.88
N VAL A 52 -1.04 2.68 -6.97
CA VAL A 52 -0.98 2.90 -5.51
C VAL A 52 0.05 1.99 -4.85
N VAL A 53 0.41 2.32 -3.62
CA VAL A 53 1.29 1.50 -2.78
C VAL A 53 0.53 0.99 -1.55
N PRO A 54 0.92 -0.17 -1.00
CA PRO A 54 2.04 -1.03 -1.39
C PRO A 54 1.72 -2.02 -2.51
N THR A 55 2.77 -2.52 -3.17
CA THR A 55 2.71 -3.70 -4.03
C THR A 55 3.78 -4.69 -3.57
N LEU A 56 3.37 -5.90 -3.25
CA LEU A 56 4.28 -6.99 -2.96
C LEU A 56 4.52 -7.77 -4.25
N LEU A 57 5.78 -7.93 -4.63
CA LEU A 57 6.18 -8.83 -5.71
C LEU A 57 6.74 -10.10 -5.08
N ASP A 58 6.10 -11.23 -5.32
CA ASP A 58 6.62 -12.53 -4.93
C ASP A 58 7.07 -13.28 -6.18
N GLU A 59 8.39 -13.39 -6.33
CA GLU A 59 9.04 -13.83 -7.56
C GLU A 59 8.63 -12.92 -8.74
N ASN A 60 7.67 -13.36 -9.56
CA ASN A 60 7.13 -12.58 -10.69
C ASN A 60 5.63 -12.29 -10.56
N SER A 61 5.04 -12.57 -9.39
CA SER A 61 3.61 -12.43 -9.14
C SER A 61 3.35 -11.19 -8.30
N PRO A 62 2.79 -10.11 -8.85
CA PRO A 62 2.42 -8.95 -8.08
C PRO A 62 1.15 -9.19 -7.26
N VAL A 63 1.18 -8.82 -6.00
CA VAL A 63 0.03 -8.79 -5.09
C VAL A 63 -0.14 -7.35 -4.62
N PHE A 64 -1.31 -6.80 -4.79
CA PHE A 64 -1.64 -5.44 -4.40
C PHE A 64 -2.90 -5.40 -3.53
N GLU A 65 -3.26 -4.23 -3.01
CA GLU A 65 -4.17 -4.01 -1.89
C GLU A 65 -3.59 -4.52 -0.56
N SER A 66 -3.33 -3.59 0.36
CA SER A 66 -2.57 -3.92 1.58
C SER A 66 -3.20 -5.03 2.42
N THR A 67 -4.53 -5.09 2.52
CA THR A 67 -5.24 -6.17 3.24
C THR A 67 -5.13 -7.51 2.50
N SER A 68 -5.22 -7.50 1.16
CA SER A 68 -4.99 -8.71 0.36
C SER A 68 -3.56 -9.22 0.50
N ILE A 69 -2.57 -8.32 0.59
CA ILE A 69 -1.17 -8.70 0.85
C ILE A 69 -1.04 -9.36 2.22
N LEU A 70 -1.70 -8.83 3.26
CA LEU A 70 -1.69 -9.46 4.59
C LEU A 70 -2.26 -10.89 4.54
N GLU A 71 -3.42 -11.07 3.92
CA GLU A 71 -4.06 -12.39 3.78
C GLU A 71 -3.15 -13.34 2.97
N TYR A 72 -2.55 -12.87 1.87
CA TYR A 72 -1.61 -13.64 1.06
C TYR A 72 -0.41 -14.15 1.88
N LEU A 73 0.20 -13.25 2.66
CA LEU A 73 1.34 -13.60 3.52
C LEU A 73 0.95 -14.60 4.61
N GLU A 74 -0.27 -14.49 5.16
CA GLU A 74 -0.82 -15.43 6.12
C GLU A 74 -1.09 -16.81 5.51
N ASP A 75 -1.56 -16.85 4.27
CA ASP A 75 -1.83 -18.11 3.58
C ASP A 75 -0.55 -18.83 3.14
N LYS A 76 0.46 -18.07 2.70
CA LYS A 76 1.70 -18.65 2.17
C LYS A 76 2.71 -19.00 3.24
N TYR A 77 2.84 -18.19 4.29
CA TYR A 77 3.85 -18.33 5.36
C TYR A 77 3.15 -18.66 6.68
N THR A 78 2.90 -19.94 6.88
CA THR A 78 2.05 -20.46 7.96
C THR A 78 2.79 -20.76 9.28
N GLU A 79 4.10 -20.71 9.29
CA GLU A 79 4.93 -21.07 10.46
C GLU A 79 4.62 -20.18 11.69
N THR A 80 4.38 -18.90 11.45
CA THR A 80 3.94 -17.94 12.45
C THR A 80 2.65 -17.28 11.96
N SER A 81 1.50 -17.77 12.44
CA SER A 81 0.20 -17.20 12.07
C SER A 81 -0.24 -16.16 13.07
N PHE A 82 -0.66 -15.00 12.56
CA PHE A 82 -1.30 -13.94 13.32
C PHE A 82 -2.82 -13.93 13.16
N ARG A 83 -3.37 -14.88 12.38
CA ARG A 83 -4.81 -15.05 12.23
C ARG A 83 -5.39 -15.85 13.40
N PRO A 84 -6.55 -15.47 13.93
CA PRO A 84 -7.29 -16.32 14.86
C PRO A 84 -7.57 -17.71 14.26
N PHE A 85 -7.43 -18.75 15.06
CA PHE A 85 -7.77 -20.11 14.62
C PHE A 85 -9.29 -20.28 14.47
N ASP A 86 -10.05 -19.68 15.38
CA ASP A 86 -11.52 -19.75 15.40
C ASP A 86 -12.12 -18.95 14.23
N HIS A 87 -13.11 -19.52 13.57
CA HIS A 87 -13.74 -18.91 12.38
C HIS A 87 -14.51 -17.62 12.70
N TYR A 88 -15.17 -17.56 13.87
CA TYR A 88 -15.89 -16.36 14.27
C TYR A 88 -14.92 -15.22 14.56
N MET A 89 -13.87 -15.48 15.35
CA MET A 89 -12.82 -14.49 15.62
C MET A 89 -12.12 -14.04 14.33
N ARG A 90 -11.94 -14.94 13.37
CA ARG A 90 -11.40 -14.58 12.04
C ARG A 90 -12.34 -13.64 11.28
N SER A 91 -13.66 -13.85 11.38
CA SER A 91 -14.61 -12.93 10.77
C SER A 91 -14.57 -11.54 11.41
N GLN A 92 -14.42 -11.46 12.74
CA GLN A 92 -14.25 -10.18 13.45
C GLN A 92 -12.94 -9.47 13.04
N MET A 93 -11.84 -10.21 12.91
CA MET A 93 -10.58 -9.68 12.38
C MET A 93 -10.77 -9.06 10.98
N ARG A 94 -11.46 -9.75 10.07
CA ARG A 94 -11.73 -9.23 8.73
C ARG A 94 -12.61 -7.98 8.75
N ALA A 95 -13.64 -7.94 9.59
CA ALA A 95 -14.46 -6.75 9.77
C ALA A 95 -13.61 -5.56 10.28
N PHE A 96 -12.66 -5.82 11.20
CA PHE A 96 -11.73 -4.80 11.68
C PHE A 96 -10.77 -4.34 10.56
N LEU A 97 -10.27 -5.24 9.72
CA LEU A 97 -9.42 -4.87 8.58
C LEU A 97 -10.16 -3.96 7.60
N VAL A 98 -11.42 -4.24 7.29
CA VAL A 98 -12.27 -3.35 6.47
C VAL A 98 -12.43 -1.98 7.13
N PHE A 99 -12.69 -1.95 8.44
CA PHE A 99 -12.76 -0.70 9.20
C PHE A 99 -11.47 0.11 9.09
N VAL A 100 -10.31 -0.55 9.28
CA VAL A 100 -8.99 0.11 9.21
C VAL A 100 -8.68 0.63 7.80
N ASP A 101 -9.11 -0.07 6.77
CA ASP A 101 -8.87 0.37 5.39
C ASP A 101 -9.70 1.62 5.03
N VAL A 102 -10.91 1.73 5.54
CA VAL A 102 -11.83 2.83 5.20
C VAL A 102 -11.62 4.03 6.12
N TRP A 103 -11.87 3.88 7.42
CA TRP A 103 -12.01 5.02 8.33
C TRP A 103 -10.71 5.72 8.72
N PRO A 104 -9.68 5.01 9.23
CA PRO A 104 -8.41 5.66 9.54
C PRO A 104 -7.72 6.24 8.31
N THR A 105 -7.84 5.58 7.16
CA THR A 105 -7.29 6.08 5.90
C THR A 105 -7.90 7.43 5.54
N LEU A 106 -9.22 7.58 5.59
CA LEU A 106 -9.89 8.85 5.36
C LEU A 106 -9.51 9.91 6.40
N ALA A 107 -9.48 9.55 7.67
CA ALA A 107 -9.15 10.47 8.76
C ALA A 107 -7.71 10.99 8.67
N VAL A 108 -6.75 10.17 8.24
CA VAL A 108 -5.36 10.58 8.06
C VAL A 108 -5.14 11.30 6.73
N ARG A 109 -5.76 10.81 5.65
CA ARG A 109 -5.57 11.31 4.30
C ARG A 109 -6.06 12.75 4.14
N THR A 110 -7.25 13.05 4.64
CA THR A 110 -7.84 14.39 4.52
C THR A 110 -6.98 15.48 5.16
N PRO A 111 -6.54 15.37 6.43
CA PRO A 111 -5.62 16.33 7.02
C PRO A 111 -4.26 16.38 6.33
N SER A 112 -3.72 15.23 5.91
CA SER A 112 -2.42 15.17 5.23
C SER A 112 -2.43 15.89 3.88
N PHE A 113 -3.54 15.82 3.14
CA PHE A 113 -3.71 16.59 1.92
C PHE A 113 -3.91 18.08 2.20
N GLN A 114 -4.71 18.42 3.21
CA GLN A 114 -5.06 19.82 3.53
C GLN A 114 -3.92 20.60 4.18
N PHE A 115 -3.18 19.97 5.10
CA PHE A 115 -2.13 20.62 5.89
C PHE A 115 -0.70 20.19 5.51
N GLY A 116 -0.56 19.13 4.73
CA GLY A 116 0.73 18.65 4.23
C GLY A 116 1.20 19.39 2.97
N GLY A 117 2.42 19.12 2.56
CA GLY A 117 3.02 19.72 1.37
C GLY A 117 2.37 19.37 0.04
N LEU A 118 1.46 18.37 0.01
CA LEU A 118 0.80 17.91 -1.21
C LEU A 118 -0.12 18.97 -1.82
N LEU A 119 -0.96 19.64 -1.02
CA LEU A 119 -1.83 20.69 -1.51
C LEU A 119 -1.03 21.85 -2.12
N LYS A 120 0.06 22.26 -1.46
CA LYS A 120 0.97 23.30 -1.98
C LYS A 120 1.59 22.89 -3.31
N LYS A 121 1.96 21.61 -3.44
CA LYS A 121 2.53 21.08 -4.67
C LYS A 121 1.52 21.12 -5.81
N PHE A 122 0.30 20.66 -5.61
CA PHE A 122 -0.75 20.70 -6.64
C PHE A 122 -1.17 22.13 -6.99
N SER A 123 -1.23 23.03 -6.01
CA SER A 123 -1.52 24.44 -6.24
C SER A 123 -0.43 25.20 -7.01
N ALA A 124 0.80 24.68 -7.03
CA ALA A 124 1.91 25.24 -7.75
C ALA A 124 2.07 24.70 -9.19
N MET A 125 1.30 23.67 -9.56
CA MET A 125 1.30 23.10 -10.91
C MET A 125 0.47 23.96 -11.85
N SER A 126 0.89 24.05 -13.11
CA SER A 126 0.05 24.57 -14.18
C SER A 126 -1.12 23.60 -14.48
N ASP A 127 -2.19 24.11 -15.07
CA ASP A 127 -3.36 23.30 -15.48
C ASP A 127 -2.95 22.17 -16.43
N GLN A 128 -1.94 22.39 -17.26
CA GLN A 128 -1.42 21.39 -18.18
C GLN A 128 -0.69 20.26 -17.43
N GLU A 129 0.21 20.57 -16.51
CA GLU A 129 0.93 19.60 -15.68
C GLU A 129 -0.03 18.78 -14.82
N PHE A 130 -1.03 19.45 -14.23
CA PHE A 130 -2.06 18.79 -13.44
C PHE A 130 -2.92 17.86 -14.32
N SER A 131 -3.32 18.30 -15.52
CA SER A 131 -4.09 17.47 -16.45
C SER A 131 -3.31 16.25 -16.95
N GLU A 132 -2.01 16.36 -17.17
CA GLU A 132 -1.14 15.24 -17.54
C GLU A 132 -0.97 14.24 -16.39
N LEU A 133 -0.91 14.75 -15.17
CA LEU A 133 -0.83 13.91 -13.97
C LEU A 133 -2.10 13.07 -13.78
N ILE A 134 -3.29 13.71 -13.87
CA ILE A 134 -4.57 13.01 -13.67
C ILE A 134 -4.86 11.99 -14.77
N LYS A 135 -4.37 12.19 -16.00
CA LYS A 135 -4.51 11.19 -17.08
C LYS A 135 -3.78 9.89 -16.80
N LYS A 136 -2.79 9.91 -15.90
CA LYS A 136 -2.02 8.74 -15.45
C LYS A 136 -2.61 8.10 -14.19
N ASP A 137 -3.60 8.75 -13.57
CA ASP A 137 -4.31 8.22 -12.40
C ASP A 137 -5.40 7.27 -12.92
N PRO A 138 -5.33 5.96 -12.59
CA PRO A 138 -6.26 4.94 -13.09
C PRO A 138 -7.66 5.08 -12.49
#